data_ce7d80dc695b4c8ce0c5091f12475b3a
#
_entry.id   ce7d80dc695b4c8ce0c5091f12475b3a
#
_cell.length_a   1.000
_cell.length_b   1.000
_cell.length_c   1.000
_cell.angle_alpha   90.00
_cell.angle_beta   90.00
_cell.angle_gamma   90.00
#
_symmetry.space_group_name_H-M   'P 1'
#
loop_
_entity.id
_entity.type
_entity.pdbx_description
1 polymer ?
#
loop_
_entity_poly.entity_id
_entity_poly.type
_entity_poly.pdbx_seq_one_letter_code
_entity_poly.pdbx_strand_id
1 'polypeptide(L)'
;IDSRQMYLQALLKQALQALGHAEEADNSIHFSYEMVALSQATARELGYEAAAEGDVPAKPFVEVSGRKGLGVKIDDLLDLLTRKAASEVEKRNPDGDAVERARVASQIAVAAIRYFMLKYSRTKLIVFDMEDALSFEGETGPYLQYAVVRANNIFNKLREREALTEERLLQTLDTVPPAEL
;
A
#
# COMPACT_ATOMS: atom_id res chain seq x y z
N ILE A 1 -11.31 -9.72 -8.39
CA ILE A 1 -10.83 -10.15 -9.73
C ILE A 1 -10.68 -8.92 -10.64
N ASP A 2 -9.67 -8.96 -11.53
CA ASP A 2 -9.38 -7.94 -12.53
C ASP A 2 -10.64 -7.56 -13.35
N SER A 3 -10.86 -6.26 -13.55
CA SER A 3 -12.01 -5.70 -14.28
C SER A 3 -12.18 -6.28 -15.69
N ARG A 4 -11.09 -6.72 -16.33
CA ARG A 4 -11.12 -7.39 -17.64
C ARG A 4 -11.87 -8.72 -17.66
N GLN A 5 -12.13 -9.32 -16.50
CA GLN A 5 -12.88 -10.56 -16.35
C GLN A 5 -14.37 -10.33 -16.04
N MET A 6 -14.84 -9.10 -16.05
CA MET A 6 -16.21 -8.74 -15.66
C MET A 6 -17.27 -9.47 -16.52
N TYR A 7 -17.04 -9.58 -17.84
CA TYR A 7 -17.93 -10.31 -18.73
C TYR A 7 -18.05 -11.81 -18.34
N LEU A 8 -16.92 -12.46 -18.05
CA LEU A 8 -16.91 -13.88 -17.67
C LEU A 8 -17.61 -14.11 -16.33
N GLN A 9 -17.49 -13.18 -15.40
CA GLN A 9 -18.18 -13.26 -14.11
C GLN A 9 -19.71 -13.09 -14.27
N ALA A 10 -20.14 -12.18 -15.13
CA ALA A 10 -21.56 -12.04 -15.46
C ALA A 10 -22.13 -13.30 -16.15
N LEU A 11 -21.36 -13.88 -17.07
CA LEU A 11 -21.74 -15.13 -17.73
C LEU A 11 -21.83 -16.31 -16.74
N LEU A 12 -20.88 -16.41 -15.80
CA LEU A 12 -20.91 -17.41 -14.73
C LEU A 12 -22.18 -17.30 -13.89
N LYS A 13 -22.57 -16.09 -13.49
CA LYS A 13 -23.81 -15.85 -12.74
C LYS A 13 -25.03 -16.31 -13.53
N GLN A 14 -25.12 -15.99 -14.83
CA GLN A 14 -26.22 -16.42 -15.70
C GLN A 14 -26.24 -17.95 -15.86
N ALA A 15 -25.07 -18.59 -16.00
CA ALA A 15 -24.99 -20.05 -16.10
C ALA A 15 -25.48 -20.74 -14.83
N LEU A 16 -25.12 -20.24 -13.64
CA LEU A 16 -25.61 -20.76 -12.38
C LEU A 16 -27.14 -20.66 -12.29
N GLN A 17 -27.72 -19.52 -12.67
CA GLN A 17 -29.18 -19.35 -12.70
C GLN A 17 -29.84 -20.35 -13.66
N ALA A 18 -29.30 -20.53 -14.87
CA ALA A 18 -29.85 -21.46 -15.86
C ALA A 18 -29.77 -22.93 -15.44
N LEU A 19 -28.78 -23.28 -14.61
CA LEU A 19 -28.59 -24.63 -14.06
C LEU A 19 -29.41 -24.90 -12.78
N GLY A 20 -30.21 -23.95 -12.33
CA GLY A 20 -31.04 -24.08 -11.14
C GLY A 20 -30.38 -23.71 -9.81
N HIS A 21 -29.18 -23.11 -9.88
CA HIS A 21 -28.41 -22.63 -8.72
C HIS A 21 -28.64 -21.12 -8.51
N ALA A 22 -29.90 -20.73 -8.31
CA ALA A 22 -30.28 -19.31 -8.20
C ALA A 22 -29.70 -18.64 -6.94
N GLU A 23 -29.67 -19.35 -5.81
CA GLU A 23 -29.12 -18.82 -4.57
C GLU A 23 -27.63 -18.57 -4.66
N GLU A 24 -26.86 -19.49 -5.22
CA GLU A 24 -25.43 -19.34 -5.44
C GLU A 24 -25.12 -18.22 -6.45
N ALA A 25 -25.96 -18.08 -7.48
CA ALA A 25 -25.86 -17.00 -8.43
C ALA A 25 -26.06 -15.62 -7.77
N ASP A 26 -27.07 -15.50 -6.89
CA ASP A 26 -27.37 -14.23 -6.21
C ASP A 26 -26.32 -13.88 -5.15
N ASN A 27 -25.75 -14.88 -4.51
CA ASN A 27 -24.64 -14.71 -3.55
C ASN A 27 -23.28 -14.53 -4.22
N SER A 28 -23.17 -14.72 -5.55
CA SER A 28 -21.94 -14.48 -6.29
C SER A 28 -21.71 -12.98 -6.52
N ILE A 29 -20.79 -12.41 -5.75
CA ILE A 29 -20.44 -10.99 -5.84
C ILE A 29 -19.11 -10.84 -6.56
N HIS A 30 -19.11 -10.16 -7.72
CA HIS A 30 -17.90 -9.78 -8.42
C HIS A 30 -17.37 -8.46 -7.88
N PHE A 31 -16.34 -8.52 -7.04
CA PHE A 31 -15.60 -7.36 -6.61
C PHE A 31 -14.46 -7.09 -7.59
N SER A 32 -14.70 -6.18 -8.55
CA SER A 32 -13.73 -5.83 -9.58
C SER A 32 -12.72 -4.79 -9.12
N TYR A 33 -11.48 -4.91 -9.59
CA TYR A 33 -10.42 -3.93 -9.42
C TYR A 33 -9.55 -3.88 -10.68
N GLU A 34 -8.85 -2.75 -10.88
CA GLU A 34 -7.91 -2.60 -11.96
C GLU A 34 -6.56 -3.27 -11.66
N MET A 35 -5.80 -3.48 -12.71
CA MET A 35 -4.49 -4.12 -12.67
C MET A 35 -3.52 -3.33 -11.78
N VAL A 36 -2.67 -4.06 -11.08
CA VAL A 36 -1.46 -3.54 -10.45
C VAL A 36 -0.27 -3.90 -11.33
N ALA A 37 0.47 -2.89 -11.75
CA ALA A 37 1.69 -3.02 -12.54
C ALA A 37 2.88 -2.50 -11.72
N LEU A 38 4.09 -2.77 -12.18
CA LEU A 38 5.31 -2.23 -11.59
C LEU A 38 5.86 -1.08 -12.44
N SER A 39 6.47 -0.08 -11.80
CA SER A 39 7.31 0.87 -12.53
C SER A 39 8.49 0.13 -13.18
N GLN A 40 9.06 0.72 -14.23
CA GLN A 40 10.24 0.16 -14.88
C GLN A 40 11.43 0.04 -13.91
N ALA A 41 11.58 1.00 -13.00
CA ALA A 41 12.62 1.00 -11.98
C ALA A 41 12.43 -0.16 -11.00
N THR A 42 11.24 -0.30 -10.43
CA THR A 42 10.90 -1.40 -9.51
C THR A 42 11.06 -2.77 -10.18
N ALA A 43 10.63 -2.92 -11.42
CA ALA A 43 10.77 -4.18 -12.15
C ALA A 43 12.24 -4.58 -12.32
N ARG A 44 13.12 -3.64 -12.70
CA ARG A 44 14.56 -3.91 -12.84
C ARG A 44 15.20 -4.33 -11.52
N GLU A 45 14.86 -3.67 -10.42
CA GLU A 45 15.38 -4.00 -9.11
C GLU A 45 14.96 -5.39 -8.63
N LEU A 46 13.81 -5.86 -9.06
CA LEU A 46 13.31 -7.22 -8.82
C LEU A 46 13.87 -8.25 -9.81
N GLY A 47 14.73 -7.82 -10.76
CA GLY A 47 15.32 -8.69 -11.77
C GLY A 47 14.40 -9.01 -12.95
N TYR A 48 13.31 -8.26 -13.12
CA TYR A 48 12.43 -8.39 -14.27
C TYR A 48 12.82 -7.37 -15.35
N GLU A 49 13.54 -7.82 -16.36
CA GLU A 49 13.73 -7.02 -17.56
C GLU A 49 12.45 -7.03 -18.40
N ALA A 50 11.93 -5.85 -18.72
CA ALA A 50 10.88 -5.74 -19.70
C ALA A 50 11.45 -6.23 -21.05
N ALA A 51 11.02 -7.38 -21.52
CA ALA A 51 11.31 -7.81 -22.88
C ALA A 51 10.74 -6.74 -23.82
N ALA A 52 11.62 -6.04 -24.51
CA ALA A 52 11.21 -5.16 -25.62
C ALA A 52 10.57 -6.06 -26.69
N GLU A 53 9.26 -6.16 -26.71
CA GLU A 53 8.53 -6.84 -27.76
C GLU A 53 8.49 -5.91 -29.00
N GLY A 54 9.51 -6.01 -29.88
CA GLY A 54 9.52 -5.37 -31.19
C GLY A 54 9.50 -3.84 -31.19
N ASP A 55 9.12 -3.25 -32.31
CA ASP A 55 9.04 -1.79 -32.58
C ASP A 55 7.93 -1.04 -31.81
N VAL A 56 7.34 -1.63 -30.77
CA VAL A 56 6.30 -0.98 -29.96
C VAL A 56 6.98 -0.13 -28.89
N PRO A 57 6.61 1.17 -28.74
CA PRO A 57 7.14 2.02 -27.67
C PRO A 57 6.98 1.34 -26.31
N ALA A 58 8.06 1.26 -25.55
CA ALA A 58 8.03 0.65 -24.21
C ALA A 58 6.96 1.32 -23.35
N LYS A 59 6.04 0.52 -22.80
CA LYS A 59 5.05 1.04 -21.84
C LYS A 59 5.79 1.66 -20.63
N PRO A 60 5.24 2.72 -20.01
CA PRO A 60 5.86 3.34 -18.84
C PRO A 60 5.86 2.42 -17.60
N PHE A 61 5.29 1.23 -17.71
CA PHE A 61 5.19 0.24 -16.64
C PHE A 61 5.33 -1.19 -17.18
N VAL A 62 5.65 -2.12 -16.29
CA VAL A 62 5.73 -3.55 -16.56
C VAL A 62 4.48 -4.25 -16.03
N GLU A 63 3.75 -4.90 -16.94
CA GLU A 63 2.62 -5.75 -16.55
C GLU A 63 3.13 -7.07 -16.00
N VAL A 64 2.78 -7.37 -14.75
CA VAL A 64 3.06 -8.67 -14.14
C VAL A 64 2.03 -9.69 -14.67
N SER A 65 2.51 -10.73 -15.34
CA SER A 65 1.64 -11.76 -15.90
C SER A 65 2.17 -13.16 -15.61
N GLY A 66 1.49 -13.89 -14.75
CA GLY A 66 1.83 -15.28 -14.44
C GLY A 66 1.82 -16.20 -15.66
N ARG A 67 1.00 -15.89 -16.70
CA ARG A 67 0.96 -16.66 -17.97
C ARG A 67 2.23 -16.52 -18.79
N LYS A 68 2.94 -15.39 -18.66
CA LYS A 68 4.23 -15.13 -19.33
C LYS A 68 5.42 -15.53 -18.48
N GLY A 69 5.23 -16.18 -17.33
CA GLY A 69 6.30 -16.50 -16.37
C GLY A 69 6.84 -15.29 -15.60
N LEU A 70 6.20 -14.13 -15.75
CA LEU A 70 6.57 -12.88 -15.07
C LEU A 70 5.72 -12.69 -13.81
N GLY A 71 5.71 -13.68 -12.92
CA GLY A 71 5.03 -13.58 -11.64
C GLY A 71 5.93 -12.95 -10.59
N VAL A 72 5.58 -11.78 -10.06
CA VAL A 72 6.26 -11.19 -8.90
C VAL A 72 5.69 -11.81 -7.64
N LYS A 73 6.51 -12.45 -6.85
CA LYS A 73 6.11 -12.91 -5.53
C LYS A 73 6.06 -11.72 -4.58
N ILE A 74 5.00 -11.64 -3.82
CA ILE A 74 4.84 -10.55 -2.85
C ILE A 74 5.94 -10.58 -1.77
N ASP A 75 6.44 -11.77 -1.44
CA ASP A 75 7.52 -11.95 -0.49
C ASP A 75 8.82 -11.31 -0.99
N ASP A 76 9.18 -11.52 -2.27
CA ASP A 76 10.38 -10.91 -2.88
C ASP A 76 10.29 -9.37 -2.86
N LEU A 77 9.09 -8.84 -3.11
CA LEU A 77 8.82 -7.40 -3.05
C LEU A 77 8.94 -6.86 -1.62
N LEU A 78 8.35 -7.56 -0.64
CA LEU A 78 8.42 -7.18 0.77
C LEU A 78 9.85 -7.26 1.31
N ASP A 79 10.60 -8.28 0.94
CA ASP A 79 12.01 -8.43 1.32
C ASP A 79 12.86 -7.29 0.77
N LEU A 80 12.63 -6.90 -0.48
CA LEU A 80 13.36 -5.78 -1.09
C LEU A 80 12.99 -4.44 -0.44
N LEU A 81 11.70 -4.19 -0.20
CA LEU A 81 11.23 -3.01 0.52
C LEU A 81 11.80 -2.95 1.94
N THR A 82 11.82 -4.09 2.65
CA THR A 82 12.37 -4.18 4.01
C THR A 82 13.87 -3.89 4.03
N ARG A 83 14.64 -4.40 3.05
CA ARG A 83 16.07 -4.07 2.92
C ARG A 83 16.31 -2.58 2.66
N LYS A 84 15.53 -1.96 1.77
CA LYS A 84 15.63 -0.52 1.51
C LYS A 84 15.27 0.29 2.76
N ALA A 85 14.18 -0.05 3.43
CA ALA A 85 13.77 0.58 4.69
C ALA A 85 14.83 0.42 5.78
N ALA A 86 15.45 -0.76 5.90
CA ALA A 86 16.52 -1.02 6.86
C ALA A 86 17.74 -0.11 6.65
N SER A 87 18.15 0.09 5.39
CA SER A 87 19.24 1.02 5.06
C SER A 87 18.93 2.46 5.50
N GLU A 88 17.67 2.92 5.32
CA GLU A 88 17.27 4.26 5.77
C GLU A 88 17.16 4.38 7.30
N VAL A 89 16.68 3.33 7.97
CA VAL A 89 16.62 3.28 9.44
C VAL A 89 18.03 3.31 10.02
N GLU A 90 18.96 2.54 9.47
CA GLU A 90 20.35 2.50 9.93
C GLU A 90 21.06 3.85 9.78
N LYS A 91 20.89 4.54 8.66
CA LYS A 91 21.45 5.90 8.43
C LYS A 91 20.97 6.90 9.48
N ARG A 92 19.70 6.79 9.92
CA ARG A 92 19.07 7.74 10.85
C ARG A 92 19.26 7.36 12.31
N ASN A 93 19.50 6.11 12.60
CA ASN A 93 19.70 5.57 13.95
C ASN A 93 20.84 4.53 13.98
N PRO A 94 22.08 4.95 13.72
CA PRO A 94 23.22 4.02 13.60
C PRO A 94 23.52 3.28 14.92
N ASP A 95 23.30 3.95 16.06
CA ASP A 95 23.59 3.40 17.39
C ASP A 95 22.41 2.65 18.02
N GLY A 96 21.29 2.53 17.31
CA GLY A 96 20.10 1.84 17.79
C GLY A 96 20.27 0.32 17.87
N ASP A 97 19.46 -0.32 18.72
CA ASP A 97 19.41 -1.78 18.79
C ASP A 97 19.08 -2.42 17.43
N ALA A 98 19.84 -3.44 17.02
CA ALA A 98 19.70 -4.08 15.72
C ALA A 98 18.34 -4.78 15.53
N VAL A 99 17.79 -5.38 16.59
CA VAL A 99 16.49 -6.07 16.55
C VAL A 99 15.38 -5.04 16.37
N GLU A 100 15.47 -3.92 17.10
CA GLU A 100 14.51 -2.84 16.98
C GLU A 100 14.58 -2.17 15.62
N ARG A 101 15.77 -1.91 15.06
CA ARG A 101 15.92 -1.39 13.70
C ARG A 101 15.28 -2.30 12.66
N ALA A 102 15.50 -3.62 12.76
CA ALA A 102 14.89 -4.59 11.86
C ALA A 102 13.36 -4.59 11.96
N ARG A 103 12.83 -4.51 13.19
CA ARG A 103 11.38 -4.41 13.43
C ARG A 103 10.79 -3.15 12.79
N VAL A 104 11.42 -2.00 12.99
CA VAL A 104 10.98 -0.72 12.43
C VAL A 104 11.03 -0.75 10.89
N ALA A 105 12.10 -1.30 10.30
CA ALA A 105 12.23 -1.45 8.85
C ALA A 105 11.09 -2.29 8.25
N SER A 106 10.76 -3.41 8.88
CA SER A 106 9.63 -4.24 8.46
C SER A 106 8.29 -3.51 8.55
N GLN A 107 8.06 -2.75 9.62
CA GLN A 107 6.85 -1.96 9.78
C GLN A 107 6.73 -0.85 8.74
N ILE A 108 7.84 -0.19 8.38
CA ILE A 108 7.88 0.81 7.32
C ILE A 108 7.55 0.17 5.97
N ALA A 109 8.15 -0.97 5.63
CA ALA A 109 7.92 -1.67 4.38
C ALA A 109 6.45 -2.09 4.22
N VAL A 110 5.86 -2.68 5.26
CA VAL A 110 4.44 -3.08 5.26
C VAL A 110 3.51 -1.86 5.15
N ALA A 111 3.81 -0.77 5.87
CA ALA A 111 3.00 0.45 5.78
C ALA A 111 3.09 1.08 4.39
N ALA A 112 4.29 1.11 3.80
CA ALA A 112 4.51 1.64 2.46
C ALA A 112 3.65 0.93 1.41
N ILE A 113 3.72 -0.41 1.36
CA ILE A 113 2.95 -1.18 0.37
C ILE A 113 1.45 -1.08 0.59
N ARG A 114 1.00 -1.20 1.85
CA ARG A 114 -0.43 -1.13 2.18
C ARG A 114 -1.03 0.23 1.84
N TYR A 115 -0.37 1.30 2.24
CA TYR A 115 -0.85 2.65 1.94
C TYR A 115 -0.85 2.92 0.44
N PHE A 116 0.21 2.53 -0.27
CA PHE A 116 0.31 2.71 -1.72
C PHE A 116 -0.84 2.03 -2.46
N MET A 117 -1.23 0.82 -2.05
CA MET A 117 -2.35 0.10 -2.65
C MET A 117 -3.71 0.71 -2.30
N LEU A 118 -3.87 1.29 -1.12
CA LEU A 118 -5.15 1.81 -0.63
C LEU A 118 -5.43 3.25 -1.04
N LYS A 119 -4.42 4.05 -1.35
CA LYS A 119 -4.61 5.47 -1.71
C LYS A 119 -5.31 5.69 -3.05
N TYR A 120 -5.36 4.69 -3.90
CA TYR A 120 -6.02 4.76 -5.20
C TYR A 120 -7.42 4.14 -5.18
N SER A 121 -8.31 4.64 -6.04
CA SER A 121 -9.60 3.99 -6.25
C SER A 121 -9.43 2.64 -6.94
N ARG A 122 -10.38 1.71 -6.71
CA ARG A 122 -10.40 0.38 -7.33
C ARG A 122 -10.34 0.38 -8.85
N THR A 123 -10.86 1.43 -9.47
CA THR A 123 -10.99 1.57 -10.92
C THR A 123 -9.76 2.18 -11.58
N LYS A 124 -8.71 2.47 -10.81
CA LYS A 124 -7.50 3.10 -11.30
C LYS A 124 -6.38 2.06 -11.44
N LEU A 125 -5.71 2.05 -12.58
CA LEU A 125 -4.46 1.32 -12.76
C LEU A 125 -3.45 1.82 -11.72
N ILE A 126 -2.90 0.91 -10.92
CA ILE A 126 -1.85 1.20 -9.97
C ILE A 126 -0.52 0.81 -10.58
N VAL A 127 0.39 1.77 -10.73
CA VAL A 127 1.79 1.50 -11.08
C VAL A 127 2.61 1.61 -9.81
N PHE A 128 2.99 0.47 -9.25
CA PHE A 128 3.74 0.45 -8.00
C PHE A 128 5.20 0.83 -8.25
N ASP A 129 5.64 1.86 -7.53
CA ASP A 129 7.03 2.30 -7.48
C ASP A 129 7.55 2.24 -6.05
N MET A 130 8.73 1.63 -5.86
CA MET A 130 9.31 1.44 -4.53
C MET A 130 9.83 2.73 -3.92
N GLU A 131 10.42 3.63 -4.72
CA GLU A 131 10.94 4.89 -4.21
C GLU A 131 9.79 5.79 -3.76
N ASP A 132 8.74 5.88 -4.58
CA ASP A 132 7.53 6.63 -4.23
C ASP A 132 6.87 6.05 -2.98
N ALA A 133 6.78 4.73 -2.87
CA ALA A 133 6.12 4.07 -1.73
C ALA A 133 6.87 4.28 -0.41
N LEU A 134 8.21 4.30 -0.44
CA LEU A 134 9.09 4.50 0.72
C LEU A 134 9.40 5.97 1.00
N SER A 135 8.93 6.91 0.20
CA SER A 135 9.14 8.34 0.41
C SER A 135 8.59 8.78 1.78
N PHE A 136 9.34 9.65 2.46
CA PHE A 136 8.88 10.32 3.69
C PHE A 136 8.21 11.68 3.41
N GLU A 137 7.89 11.94 2.15
CA GLU A 137 7.20 13.14 1.71
C GLU A 137 5.96 12.76 0.89
N GLY A 138 4.94 13.60 0.92
CA GLY A 138 3.71 13.41 0.18
C GLY A 138 2.77 12.37 0.79
N GLU A 139 1.93 11.75 -0.05
CA GLU A 139 0.92 10.77 0.36
C GLU A 139 1.51 9.35 0.40
N THR A 140 2.19 9.02 1.50
CA THR A 140 2.89 7.74 1.68
C THR A 140 2.65 7.13 3.05
N GLY A 141 2.85 5.81 3.16
CA GLY A 141 2.79 5.10 4.44
C GLY A 141 3.79 5.62 5.48
N PRO A 142 5.09 5.76 5.13
CA PRO A 142 6.09 6.33 6.03
C PRO A 142 5.77 7.76 6.49
N TYR A 143 5.24 8.61 5.61
CA TYR A 143 4.82 9.95 6.01
C TYR A 143 3.66 9.94 7.00
N LEU A 144 2.67 9.06 6.80
CA LEU A 144 1.57 8.90 7.76
C LEU A 144 2.07 8.41 9.11
N GLN A 145 2.99 7.43 9.14
CA GLN A 145 3.63 6.97 10.38
C GLN A 145 4.38 8.11 11.08
N TYR A 146 5.14 8.91 10.32
CA TYR A 146 5.84 10.08 10.85
C TYR A 146 4.86 11.08 11.47
N ALA A 147 3.74 11.37 10.80
CA ALA A 147 2.72 12.29 11.33
C ALA A 147 2.14 11.81 12.66
N VAL A 148 1.84 10.51 12.78
CA VAL A 148 1.35 9.90 14.04
C VAL A 148 2.41 9.98 15.13
N VAL A 149 3.67 9.64 14.86
CA VAL A 149 4.76 9.73 15.83
C VAL A 149 4.95 11.17 16.31
N ARG A 150 4.89 12.13 15.38
CA ARG A 150 4.99 13.56 15.71
C ARG A 150 3.85 14.03 16.61
N ALA A 151 2.62 13.65 16.29
CA ALA A 151 1.45 13.95 17.10
C ALA A 151 1.59 13.36 18.52
N ASN A 152 1.94 12.08 18.62
CA ASN A 152 2.16 11.41 19.91
C ASN A 152 3.26 12.11 20.76
N ASN A 153 4.34 12.54 20.13
CA ASN A 153 5.41 13.26 20.82
C ASN A 153 4.95 14.64 21.33
N ILE A 154 4.07 15.33 20.59
CA ILE A 154 3.47 16.59 21.06
C ILE A 154 2.61 16.31 22.30
N PHE A 155 1.74 15.31 22.26
CA PHE A 155 0.90 14.95 23.41
C PHE A 155 1.72 14.49 24.62
N ASN A 156 2.78 13.70 24.41
CA ASN A 156 3.67 13.30 25.51
C ASN A 156 4.33 14.52 26.17
N LYS A 157 4.83 15.46 25.38
CA LYS A 157 5.41 16.72 25.92
C LYS A 157 4.38 17.58 26.65
N LEU A 158 3.13 17.61 26.19
CA LEU A 158 2.06 18.33 26.89
C LEU A 158 1.72 17.65 28.21
N ARG A 159 1.65 16.31 28.24
CA ARG A 159 1.45 15.56 29.50
C ARG A 159 2.56 15.83 30.52
N GLU A 160 3.82 15.85 30.08
CA GLU A 160 4.97 16.12 30.94
C GLU A 160 5.01 17.56 31.50
N ARG A 161 4.65 18.53 30.64
CA ARG A 161 4.76 19.97 31.02
C ARG A 161 3.56 20.52 31.79
N GLU A 162 2.35 20.08 31.41
CA GLU A 162 1.10 20.69 31.86
C GLU A 162 0.21 19.73 32.64
N ALA A 163 0.69 18.50 32.92
CA ALA A 163 -0.11 17.42 33.53
C ALA A 163 -1.48 17.23 32.83
N LEU A 164 -1.54 17.49 31.51
CA LEU A 164 -2.75 17.32 30.70
C LEU A 164 -3.09 15.83 30.54
N THR A 165 -4.26 15.45 31.04
CA THR A 165 -4.81 14.11 30.81
C THR A 165 -5.60 14.07 29.50
N GLU A 166 -5.76 12.86 28.93
CA GLU A 166 -6.56 12.64 27.71
C GLU A 166 -8.01 13.12 27.90
N GLU A 167 -8.59 12.88 29.08
CA GLU A 167 -9.94 13.34 29.44
C GLU A 167 -10.07 14.86 29.35
N ARG A 168 -9.06 15.59 29.84
CA ARG A 168 -9.06 17.05 29.82
C ARG A 168 -8.92 17.60 28.39
N LEU A 169 -8.16 16.93 27.51
CA LEU A 169 -8.06 17.28 26.11
C LEU A 169 -9.39 17.04 25.37
N LEU A 170 -10.06 15.91 25.61
CA LEU A 170 -11.37 15.62 25.03
C LEU A 170 -12.43 16.62 25.48
N GLN A 171 -12.48 16.99 26.77
CA GLN A 171 -13.38 18.03 27.27
C GLN A 171 -13.14 19.40 26.60
N THR A 172 -11.88 19.72 26.29
CA THR A 172 -11.55 20.96 25.59
C THR A 172 -12.06 20.94 24.15
N LEU A 173 -11.94 19.78 23.45
CA LEU A 173 -12.45 19.61 22.09
C LEU A 173 -13.97 19.74 22.02
N ASP A 174 -14.69 19.23 23.01
CA ASP A 174 -16.17 19.36 23.08
C ASP A 174 -16.64 20.82 23.24
N THR A 175 -15.76 21.73 23.67
CA THR A 175 -16.06 23.15 23.81
C THR A 175 -15.68 24.01 22.60
N VAL A 176 -14.93 23.43 21.62
CA VAL A 176 -14.53 24.14 20.40
C VAL A 176 -15.68 24.14 19.39
N PRO A 177 -16.08 25.29 18.84
CA PRO A 177 -17.12 25.33 17.80
C PRO A 177 -16.70 24.52 16.56
N PRO A 178 -17.65 23.85 15.89
CA PRO A 178 -17.35 23.03 14.69
C PRO A 178 -16.66 23.77 13.55
N ALA A 179 -16.75 25.08 13.51
CA ALA A 179 -16.12 25.92 12.48
C ALA A 179 -14.62 26.18 12.72
N GLU A 180 -14.09 25.78 13.88
CA GLU A 180 -12.68 25.95 14.27
C GLU A 180 -11.90 24.62 14.32
N LEU A 181 -12.58 23.51 14.01
CA LEU A 181 -12.00 22.17 13.84
C LEU A 181 -11.70 21.91 12.35
#